data_5a8c628d5e16e1f68797402a95dde1d7
#
_entry.id   5a8c628d5e16e1f68797402a95dde1d7
#
_cell.length_a   1.000
_cell.length_b   1.000
_cell.length_c   1.000
_cell.angle_alpha   90.00
_cell.angle_beta   90.00
_cell.angle_gamma   90.00
#
_symmetry.space_group_name_H-M   'P 1'
#
loop_
_entity.id
_entity.type
_entity.pdbx_description
1 polymer ?
#
loop_
_entity_poly.entity_id
_entity_poly.type
_entity_poly.pdbx_seq_one_letter_code
_entity_poly.pdbx_strand_id
1 'polypeptide(L)'
;NTESKLTDEMYKKAEELGMSMDEVITLASIIQQEASVPSVMANVSSVLHNRLNSPSYPRLQCDATIFYLKRSVKPYIGEEQADKYDEFYNTYDRKGLPAGPITNPGIEAINAALNPADTEYYFFVTDNDGNYYFAKTYREHLENCKTAGVGQ
;
A
#
# COMPACT_ATOMS: atom_id res chain seq x y z
N ASN A 1 11.36 -3.18 -17.74
CA ASN A 1 11.71 -1.89 -17.21
C ASN A 1 10.45 -1.06 -16.95
N THR A 2 10.26 -0.61 -15.72
CA THR A 2 9.09 0.16 -15.29
C THR A 2 8.93 1.46 -16.10
N GLU A 3 10.02 2.19 -16.30
CA GLU A 3 10.00 3.47 -17.02
C GLU A 3 9.50 3.34 -18.46
N SER A 4 9.84 2.27 -19.15
CA SER A 4 9.40 2.07 -20.54
C SER A 4 7.90 1.82 -20.68
N LYS A 5 7.22 1.51 -19.57
CA LYS A 5 5.77 1.23 -19.53
C LYS A 5 4.94 2.45 -19.16
N LEU A 6 5.59 3.56 -18.76
CA LEU A 6 4.89 4.77 -18.33
C LEU A 6 4.53 5.62 -19.53
N THR A 7 3.28 6.05 -19.59
CA THR A 7 2.73 6.85 -20.67
C THR A 7 2.44 8.28 -20.22
N ASP A 8 2.27 9.18 -21.20
CA ASP A 8 1.90 10.57 -20.91
C ASP A 8 0.56 10.66 -20.17
N GLU A 9 -0.38 9.75 -20.51
CA GLU A 9 -1.67 9.67 -19.82
C GLU A 9 -1.51 9.32 -18.35
N MET A 10 -0.57 8.43 -18.04
CA MET A 10 -0.27 8.05 -16.65
C MET A 10 0.28 9.22 -15.85
N TYR A 11 1.19 10.00 -16.44
CA TYR A 11 1.71 11.21 -15.80
C TYR A 11 0.62 12.23 -15.54
N LYS A 12 -0.31 12.38 -16.49
CA LYS A 12 -1.45 13.26 -16.34
C LYS A 12 -2.36 12.83 -15.18
N LYS A 13 -2.65 11.53 -15.08
CA LYS A 13 -3.46 10.98 -14.00
C LYS A 13 -2.80 11.18 -12.63
N ALA A 14 -1.48 10.99 -12.55
CA ALA A 14 -0.73 11.24 -11.32
C ALA A 14 -0.89 12.71 -10.90
N GLU A 15 -0.77 13.63 -11.84
CA GLU A 15 -0.96 15.06 -11.58
C GLU A 15 -2.37 15.36 -11.08
N GLU A 16 -3.40 14.76 -11.68
CA GLU A 16 -4.79 14.89 -11.24
C GLU A 16 -5.00 14.41 -9.80
N LEU A 17 -4.25 13.39 -9.38
CA LEU A 17 -4.27 12.86 -8.02
C LEU A 17 -3.42 13.69 -7.04
N GLY A 18 -2.68 14.66 -7.54
CA GLY A 18 -1.75 15.45 -6.72
C GLY A 18 -0.51 14.67 -6.29
N MET A 19 -0.11 13.67 -7.06
CA MET A 19 1.01 12.78 -6.75
C MET A 19 2.12 12.90 -7.78
N SER A 20 3.37 12.83 -7.34
CA SER A 20 4.50 12.65 -8.27
C SER A 20 4.49 11.22 -8.79
N MET A 21 5.18 10.96 -9.88
CA MET A 21 5.29 9.60 -10.41
C MET A 21 6.06 8.71 -9.42
N ASP A 22 7.05 9.25 -8.71
CA ASP A 22 7.76 8.49 -7.67
C ASP A 22 6.82 8.03 -6.57
N GLU A 23 5.89 8.89 -6.16
CA GLU A 23 4.86 8.53 -5.17
C GLU A 23 3.91 7.46 -5.71
N VAL A 24 3.52 7.57 -6.97
CA VAL A 24 2.67 6.55 -7.64
C VAL A 24 3.38 5.19 -7.67
N ILE A 25 4.65 5.17 -8.04
CA ILE A 25 5.43 3.91 -8.08
C ILE A 25 5.58 3.32 -6.68
N THR A 26 5.81 4.17 -5.68
CA THR A 26 5.88 3.73 -4.28
C THR A 26 4.57 3.09 -3.84
N LEU A 27 3.45 3.74 -4.11
CA LEU A 27 2.12 3.22 -3.80
C LEU A 27 1.85 1.91 -4.56
N ALA A 28 2.17 1.88 -5.84
CA ALA A 28 2.00 0.68 -6.68
C ALA A 28 2.82 -0.50 -6.14
N SER A 29 4.01 -0.24 -5.59
CA SER A 29 4.84 -1.29 -5.01
C SER A 29 4.17 -1.93 -3.79
N ILE A 30 3.46 -1.14 -2.99
CA ILE A 30 2.67 -1.65 -1.86
C ILE A 30 1.48 -2.47 -2.36
N ILE A 31 0.75 -1.94 -3.35
CA ILE A 31 -0.39 -2.64 -3.95
C ILE A 31 0.06 -3.99 -4.52
N GLN A 32 1.20 -4.03 -5.19
CA GLN A 32 1.76 -5.26 -5.75
C GLN A 32 1.97 -6.34 -4.69
N GLN A 33 2.42 -5.95 -3.49
CA GLN A 33 2.65 -6.88 -2.40
C GLN A 33 1.38 -7.23 -1.62
N GLU A 34 0.44 -6.30 -1.51
CA GLU A 34 -0.79 -6.49 -0.71
C GLU A 34 -1.91 -7.19 -1.49
N ALA A 35 -1.93 -7.06 -2.81
CA ALA A 35 -2.98 -7.62 -3.65
C ALA A 35 -2.43 -8.75 -4.51
N SER A 36 -2.91 -9.96 -4.26
CA SER A 36 -2.43 -11.17 -4.95
C SER A 36 -2.94 -11.30 -6.39
N VAL A 37 -4.05 -10.64 -6.73
CA VAL A 37 -4.63 -10.70 -8.08
C VAL A 37 -5.06 -9.31 -8.53
N PRO A 38 -4.98 -9.03 -9.85
CA PRO A 38 -5.35 -7.71 -10.38
C PRO A 38 -6.78 -7.25 -10.05
N SER A 39 -7.72 -8.18 -9.92
CA SER A 39 -9.14 -7.85 -9.68
C SER A 39 -9.39 -7.14 -8.34
N VAL A 40 -8.51 -7.29 -7.36
CA VAL A 40 -8.66 -6.62 -6.06
C VAL A 40 -7.74 -5.41 -5.91
N MET A 41 -6.84 -5.19 -6.85
CA MET A 41 -5.87 -4.09 -6.75
C MET A 41 -6.53 -2.71 -6.68
N ALA A 42 -7.60 -2.47 -7.44
CA ALA A 42 -8.29 -1.19 -7.41
C ALA A 42 -8.94 -0.90 -6.05
N ASN A 43 -9.48 -1.93 -5.38
CA ASN A 43 -10.06 -1.79 -4.05
C ASN A 43 -8.99 -1.57 -2.99
N VAL A 44 -7.88 -2.30 -3.06
CA VAL A 44 -6.72 -2.08 -2.17
C VAL A 44 -6.18 -0.66 -2.36
N SER A 45 -6.03 -0.23 -3.61
CA SER A 45 -5.63 1.14 -3.95
C SER A 45 -6.56 2.17 -3.33
N SER A 46 -7.88 1.93 -3.39
CA SER A 46 -8.89 2.80 -2.79
C SER A 46 -8.66 2.98 -1.29
N VAL A 47 -8.42 1.88 -0.57
CA VAL A 47 -8.14 1.93 0.88
C VAL A 47 -6.91 2.80 1.15
N LEU A 48 -5.83 2.59 0.40
CA LEU A 48 -4.58 3.34 0.59
C LEU A 48 -4.76 4.82 0.28
N HIS A 49 -5.45 5.16 -0.82
CA HIS A 49 -5.75 6.56 -1.16
C HIS A 49 -6.63 7.21 -0.10
N ASN A 50 -7.65 6.51 0.39
CA ASN A 50 -8.54 7.04 1.42
C ASN A 50 -7.75 7.35 2.71
N ARG A 51 -6.82 6.48 3.09
CA ARG A 51 -5.96 6.72 4.25
C ARG A 51 -5.00 7.89 4.03
N LEU A 52 -4.37 7.96 2.86
CA LEU A 52 -3.46 9.08 2.53
C LEU A 52 -4.16 10.44 2.63
N ASN A 53 -5.46 10.49 2.33
CA ASN A 53 -6.25 11.71 2.36
C ASN A 53 -7.02 11.92 3.67
N SER A 54 -6.85 11.03 4.66
CA SER A 54 -7.62 11.07 5.90
C SER A 54 -6.80 11.64 7.06
N PRO A 55 -7.31 12.64 7.79
CA PRO A 55 -6.67 13.08 9.03
C PRO A 55 -6.80 12.07 10.16
N SER A 56 -7.82 11.18 10.10
CA SER A 56 -8.07 10.19 11.15
C SER A 56 -7.24 8.91 10.99
N TYR A 57 -6.89 8.55 9.75
CA TYR A 57 -6.14 7.31 9.47
C TYR A 57 -4.94 7.60 8.56
N PRO A 58 -4.02 8.49 8.96
CA PRO A 58 -2.94 8.93 8.07
C PRO A 58 -1.82 7.92 7.87
N ARG A 59 -1.82 6.82 8.61
CA ARG A 59 -0.81 5.76 8.50
C ARG A 59 -1.36 4.61 7.67
N LEU A 60 -0.55 4.12 6.73
CA LEU A 60 -1.01 3.05 5.83
C LEU A 60 -1.07 1.69 6.52
N GLN A 61 -0.23 1.45 7.52
CA GLN A 61 -0.22 0.22 8.33
C GLN A 61 -0.12 -1.06 7.49
N CYS A 62 0.80 -1.07 6.54
CA CYS A 62 1.00 -2.19 5.61
C CYS A 62 2.14 -3.10 6.07
N ASP A 63 1.84 -4.36 6.33
CA ASP A 63 2.84 -5.38 6.71
C ASP A 63 3.94 -5.52 5.67
N ALA A 64 3.62 -5.30 4.39
CA ALA A 64 4.58 -5.38 3.30
C ALA A 64 5.81 -4.49 3.52
N THR A 65 5.62 -3.31 4.12
CA THR A 65 6.74 -2.39 4.42
C THR A 65 7.64 -2.95 5.53
N ILE A 66 7.05 -3.64 6.50
CA ILE A 66 7.80 -4.30 7.58
C ILE A 66 8.59 -5.48 7.02
N PHE A 67 7.99 -6.29 6.17
CA PHE A 67 8.69 -7.42 5.52
C PHE A 67 9.84 -6.93 4.65
N TYR A 68 9.66 -5.82 3.95
CA TYR A 68 10.74 -5.20 3.17
C TYR A 68 11.93 -4.85 4.06
N LEU A 69 11.68 -4.20 5.20
CA LEU A 69 12.72 -3.85 6.16
C LEU A 69 13.48 -5.09 6.65
N LYS A 70 12.75 -6.12 7.05
CA LYS A 70 13.33 -7.34 7.61
C LYS A 70 14.14 -8.14 6.59
N ARG A 71 13.66 -8.24 5.36
CA ARG A 71 14.26 -9.10 4.34
C ARG A 71 15.30 -8.41 3.48
N SER A 72 15.06 -7.15 3.14
CA SER A 72 15.83 -6.45 2.11
C SER A 72 16.74 -5.36 2.64
N VAL A 73 16.55 -4.91 3.86
CA VAL A 73 17.31 -3.78 4.43
C VAL A 73 18.13 -4.20 5.64
N LYS A 74 17.49 -4.63 6.72
CA LYS A 74 18.16 -4.90 8.00
C LYS A 74 19.31 -5.92 7.93
N PRO A 75 19.26 -6.98 7.09
CA PRO A 75 20.39 -7.90 7.00
C PRO A 75 21.68 -7.28 6.45
N TYR A 76 21.60 -6.12 5.81
CA TYR A 76 22.72 -5.48 5.13
C TYR A 76 23.24 -4.22 5.80
N ILE A 77 22.67 -3.83 6.95
CA ILE A 77 23.02 -2.58 7.64
C ILE A 77 23.23 -2.81 9.13
N GLY A 78 23.91 -1.86 9.79
CA GLY A 78 24.10 -1.88 11.25
C GLY A 78 22.86 -1.37 12.00
N GLU A 79 22.85 -1.59 13.32
CA GLU A 79 21.72 -1.20 14.19
C GLU A 79 21.37 0.29 14.12
N GLU A 80 22.38 1.16 14.07
CA GLU A 80 22.15 2.61 13.98
C GLU A 80 21.40 2.99 12.72
N GLN A 81 21.74 2.35 11.59
CA GLN A 81 21.06 2.59 10.32
C GLN A 81 19.68 1.94 10.29
N ALA A 82 19.49 0.83 11.02
CA ALA A 82 18.21 0.14 11.07
C ALA A 82 17.08 1.05 11.58
N ASP A 83 17.36 1.82 12.64
CA ASP A 83 16.37 2.77 13.18
C ASP A 83 16.00 3.84 12.18
N LYS A 84 16.98 4.33 11.42
CA LYS A 84 16.79 5.34 10.39
C LYS A 84 15.91 4.82 9.25
N TYR A 85 16.18 3.60 8.78
CA TYR A 85 15.36 2.96 7.75
C TYR A 85 13.97 2.62 8.25
N ASP A 86 13.83 2.30 9.55
CA ASP A 86 12.53 2.09 10.15
C ASP A 86 11.66 3.36 10.03
N GLU A 87 12.22 4.54 10.32
CA GLU A 87 11.53 5.81 10.13
C GLU A 87 11.08 6.03 8.69
N PHE A 88 11.89 5.61 7.72
CA PHE A 88 11.61 5.82 6.30
C PHE A 88 10.55 4.87 5.75
N TYR A 89 10.43 3.66 6.27
CA TYR A 89 9.61 2.60 5.67
C TYR A 89 8.51 2.03 6.54
N ASN A 90 8.57 2.18 7.87
CA ASN A 90 7.57 1.58 8.75
C ASN A 90 6.26 2.37 8.71
N THR A 91 5.29 1.88 7.94
CA THR A 91 4.00 2.56 7.77
C THR A 91 3.06 2.45 8.98
N TYR A 92 3.43 1.69 10.00
CA TYR A 92 2.71 1.70 11.28
C TYR A 92 3.09 2.92 12.12
N ASP A 93 4.29 3.45 11.93
CA ASP A 93 4.80 4.58 12.72
C ASP A 93 4.78 5.91 11.97
N ARG A 94 5.02 5.88 10.66
CA ARG A 94 5.05 7.11 9.87
C ARG A 94 3.71 7.38 9.19
N LYS A 95 3.42 8.66 8.99
CA LYS A 95 2.25 9.09 8.22
C LYS A 95 2.59 9.05 6.73
N GLY A 96 1.62 8.64 5.92
CA GLY A 96 1.76 8.65 4.46
C GLY A 96 2.60 7.51 3.90
N LEU A 97 3.11 7.74 2.70
CA LEU A 97 3.90 6.77 1.97
C LEU A 97 5.29 6.56 2.58
N PRO A 98 5.88 5.37 2.41
CA PRO A 98 7.30 5.19 2.75
C PRO A 98 8.18 6.02 1.82
N ALA A 99 9.46 6.10 2.14
CA ALA A 99 10.41 6.95 1.42
C ALA A 99 10.65 6.54 -0.04
N GLY A 100 10.35 5.30 -0.38
CA GLY A 100 10.50 4.80 -1.75
C GLY A 100 9.83 3.46 -1.94
N PRO A 101 9.87 2.90 -3.16
CA PRO A 101 9.20 1.64 -3.45
C PRO A 101 9.85 0.46 -2.72
N ILE A 102 9.03 -0.52 -2.34
CA ILE A 102 9.48 -1.73 -1.64
C ILE A 102 9.66 -2.92 -2.58
N THR A 103 9.20 -2.79 -3.82
CA THR A 103 9.42 -3.76 -4.88
C THR A 103 9.28 -3.05 -6.23
N ASN A 104 9.56 -3.76 -7.31
CA ASN A 104 9.35 -3.24 -8.67
C ASN A 104 7.94 -3.61 -9.10
N PRO A 105 6.99 -2.64 -9.15
CA PRO A 105 5.60 -2.95 -9.45
C PRO A 105 5.37 -3.29 -10.92
N GLY A 106 4.40 -4.19 -11.16
CA GLY A 106 3.93 -4.45 -12.51
C GLY A 106 2.97 -3.37 -12.99
N ILE A 107 2.62 -3.42 -14.27
CA ILE A 107 1.77 -2.41 -14.90
C ILE A 107 0.36 -2.39 -14.29
N GLU A 108 -0.17 -3.55 -13.89
CA GLU A 108 -1.49 -3.65 -13.26
C GLU A 108 -1.54 -2.89 -11.94
N ALA A 109 -0.47 -3.00 -11.12
CA ALA A 109 -0.38 -2.28 -9.86
C ALA A 109 -0.25 -0.77 -10.08
N ILE A 110 0.51 -0.36 -11.09
CA ILE A 110 0.66 1.06 -11.44
C ILE A 110 -0.70 1.61 -11.89
N ASN A 111 -1.40 0.89 -12.74
CA ASN A 111 -2.74 1.31 -13.19
C ASN A 111 -3.71 1.39 -12.02
N ALA A 112 -3.65 0.45 -11.07
CA ALA A 112 -4.50 0.50 -9.88
C ALA A 112 -4.17 1.69 -8.98
N ALA A 113 -2.89 2.03 -8.82
CA ALA A 113 -2.47 3.20 -8.06
C ALA A 113 -3.03 4.50 -8.68
N LEU A 114 -3.08 4.56 -10.01
CA LEU A 114 -3.59 5.71 -10.75
C LEU A 114 -5.12 5.74 -10.86
N ASN A 115 -5.76 4.59 -10.71
CA ASN A 115 -7.22 4.45 -10.90
C ASN A 115 -7.81 3.67 -9.72
N PRO A 116 -7.79 4.25 -8.50
CA PRO A 116 -8.41 3.58 -7.35
C PRO A 116 -9.91 3.43 -7.57
N ALA A 117 -10.50 2.37 -7.02
CA ALA A 117 -11.95 2.24 -6.99
C ALA A 117 -12.54 3.37 -6.14
N ASP A 118 -13.76 3.77 -6.46
CA ASP A 118 -14.45 4.80 -5.70
C ASP A 118 -15.19 4.14 -4.51
N THR A 119 -14.52 4.08 -3.36
CA THR A 119 -15.07 3.48 -2.14
C THR A 119 -14.82 4.37 -0.93
N GLU A 120 -15.49 4.02 0.17
CA GLU A 120 -15.27 4.66 1.47
C GLU A 120 -14.49 3.75 2.42
N TYR A 121 -13.82 2.72 1.90
CA TYR A 121 -13.09 1.76 2.73
C TYR A 121 -11.77 2.34 3.28
N TYR A 122 -11.51 2.04 4.55
CA TYR A 122 -10.27 2.40 5.25
C TYR A 122 -9.51 1.17 5.74
N PHE A 123 -10.09 -0.02 5.63
CA PHE A 123 -9.51 -1.27 6.16
C PHE A 123 -9.74 -2.42 5.18
N PHE A 124 -8.80 -3.36 5.19
CA PHE A 124 -9.02 -4.65 4.54
C PHE A 124 -8.25 -5.75 5.27
N VAL A 125 -8.70 -6.98 5.10
CA VAL A 125 -8.05 -8.18 5.61
C VAL A 125 -8.29 -9.31 4.62
N THR A 126 -7.34 -10.24 4.55
CA THR A 126 -7.40 -11.40 3.65
C THR A 126 -7.46 -12.68 4.47
N ASP A 127 -8.31 -13.62 4.09
CA ASP A 127 -8.36 -14.95 4.74
C ASP A 127 -7.35 -15.91 4.11
N ASN A 128 -7.27 -17.14 4.64
CA ASN A 128 -6.34 -18.16 4.17
C ASN A 128 -6.65 -18.66 2.75
N ASP A 129 -7.86 -18.42 2.27
CA ASP A 129 -8.30 -18.83 0.93
C ASP A 129 -8.11 -17.73 -0.11
N GLY A 130 -7.59 -16.58 0.30
CA GLY A 130 -7.33 -15.46 -0.60
C GLY A 130 -8.52 -14.53 -0.80
N ASN A 131 -9.57 -14.63 0.02
CA ASN A 131 -10.70 -13.72 -0.04
C ASN A 131 -10.38 -12.42 0.72
N TYR A 132 -10.78 -11.30 0.15
CA TYR A 132 -10.58 -9.97 0.73
C TYR A 132 -11.88 -9.46 1.34
N TYR A 133 -11.75 -8.87 2.53
CA TYR A 133 -12.85 -8.27 3.28
C TYR A 133 -12.52 -6.82 3.53
N PHE A 134 -13.33 -5.92 2.97
CA PHE A 134 -13.12 -4.48 3.08
C PHE A 134 -14.10 -3.88 4.08
N ALA A 135 -13.67 -2.83 4.79
CA ALA A 135 -14.49 -2.16 5.79
C ALA A 135 -14.23 -0.65 5.82
N LYS A 136 -15.30 0.09 6.12
CA LYS A 136 -15.22 1.54 6.33
C LYS A 136 -14.80 1.87 7.76
N THR A 137 -15.31 1.12 8.74
CA THR A 137 -15.07 1.38 10.16
C THR A 137 -14.20 0.31 10.79
N TYR A 138 -13.52 0.67 11.87
CA TYR A 138 -12.68 -0.27 12.61
C TYR A 138 -13.52 -1.42 13.19
N ARG A 139 -14.75 -1.14 13.63
CA ARG A 139 -15.67 -2.16 14.14
C ARG A 139 -15.96 -3.22 13.07
N GLU A 140 -16.32 -2.80 11.88
CA GLU A 140 -16.55 -3.70 10.74
C GLU A 140 -15.29 -4.51 10.41
N HIS A 141 -14.13 -3.86 10.48
CA HIS A 141 -12.84 -4.51 10.24
C HIS A 141 -12.58 -5.63 11.26
N LEU A 142 -12.87 -5.38 12.54
CA LEU A 142 -12.72 -6.39 13.59
C LEU A 142 -13.63 -7.59 13.32
N GLU A 143 -14.86 -7.37 12.88
CA GLU A 143 -15.78 -8.44 12.50
C GLU A 143 -15.26 -9.22 11.30
N ASN A 144 -14.71 -8.51 10.30
CA ASN A 144 -14.09 -9.13 9.13
C ASN A 144 -12.87 -9.98 9.54
N CYS A 145 -12.09 -9.52 10.49
CA CYS A 145 -10.94 -10.28 10.99
C CYS A 145 -11.39 -11.61 11.62
N LYS A 146 -12.48 -11.60 12.37
CA LYS A 146 -13.05 -12.83 12.94
C LYS A 146 -13.51 -13.79 11.84
N THR A 147 -14.21 -13.26 10.84
CA THR A 147 -14.69 -14.06 9.70
C THR A 147 -13.52 -14.65 8.92
N ALA A 148 -12.45 -13.87 8.73
CA ALA A 148 -11.26 -14.29 8.00
C ALA A 148 -10.36 -15.23 8.82
N GLY A 149 -10.62 -15.38 10.12
CA GLY A 149 -9.78 -16.20 10.99
C GLY A 149 -8.43 -15.57 11.31
N VAL A 150 -8.35 -14.24 11.26
CA VAL A 150 -7.12 -13.50 11.52
C VAL A 150 -7.16 -12.97 12.95
N GLY A 151 -6.10 -13.24 13.72
CA GLY A 151 -5.96 -12.72 15.08
C GLY A 151 -5.70 -11.22 15.12
N GLN A 152 -6.04 -10.60 16.23
CA GLN A 152 -5.74 -9.19 16.48
C GLN A 152 -4.33 -8.99 17.04
#